data_4925a2bff4df942072bd276407501894
#
_entry.id   4925a2bff4df942072bd276407501894
#
_cell.length_a   1.000
_cell.length_b   1.000
_cell.length_c   1.000
_cell.angle_alpha   90.00
_cell.angle_beta   90.00
_cell.angle_gamma   90.00
#
_symmetry.space_group_name_H-M   'P 1'
#
loop_
_entity.id
_entity.type
_entity.pdbx_description
1 polymer ?
#
loop_
_entity_poly.entity_id
_entity_poly.type
_entity_poly.pdbx_seq_one_letter_code
_entity_poly.pdbx_strand_id
1 'polypeptide(L)'
;TLSLDGDPIDVMVVGNRALVPGCVVRVRPVGVLMMTDDKGQDEKVIAVPHPRLTRYYEKIEHYKDLPEILVERIVHFFEHYKDLEPGKWVKIEGLYGPERAHELIRESVARGKEPG
;
A
#
# COMPACT_ATOMS: atom_id res chain seq x y z
N THR A 1 7.68 -10.83 -3.93
CA THR A 1 8.57 -10.00 -3.10
C THR A 1 8.17 -10.08 -1.64
N LEU A 2 9.15 -9.96 -0.74
CA LEU A 2 8.93 -10.15 0.69
C LEU A 2 9.15 -8.84 1.45
N SER A 3 8.34 -8.59 2.48
CA SER A 3 8.51 -7.50 3.42
C SER A 3 9.46 -7.89 4.54
N LEU A 4 9.66 -7.00 5.53
CA LEU A 4 10.58 -7.24 6.65
C LEU A 4 10.21 -8.45 7.51
N ASP A 5 8.93 -8.79 7.58
CA ASP A 5 8.44 -9.94 8.35
C ASP A 5 8.43 -11.25 7.55
N GLY A 6 8.93 -11.23 6.32
CA GLY A 6 8.94 -12.39 5.44
C GLY A 6 7.69 -12.58 4.60
N ASP A 7 6.66 -11.80 4.84
CA ASP A 7 5.42 -11.84 4.06
C ASP A 7 5.54 -11.00 2.79
N PRO A 8 4.71 -11.26 1.77
CA PRO A 8 4.64 -10.40 0.59
C PRO A 8 4.26 -8.97 0.99
N ILE A 9 4.82 -7.99 0.29
CA ILE A 9 4.44 -6.60 0.51
C ILE A 9 3.01 -6.36 0.02
N ASP A 10 2.22 -5.67 0.84
CA ASP A 10 0.84 -5.35 0.50
C ASP A 10 0.77 -4.07 -0.33
N VAL A 11 0.04 -4.13 -1.43
CA VAL A 11 -0.18 -2.98 -2.30
C VAL A 11 -1.68 -2.74 -2.42
N MET A 12 -2.10 -1.53 -2.10
CA MET A 12 -3.48 -1.11 -2.27
C MET A 12 -3.59 -0.26 -3.53
N VAL A 13 -4.40 -0.73 -4.47
CA VAL A 13 -4.59 -0.03 -5.75
C VAL A 13 -5.83 0.85 -5.66
N VAL A 14 -5.64 2.15 -5.88
CA VAL A 14 -6.75 3.10 -5.92
C VAL A 14 -7.50 2.92 -7.24
N GLY A 15 -8.80 2.82 -7.16
CA GLY A 15 -9.62 2.69 -8.36
C GLY A 15 -11.09 2.58 -8.00
N ASN A 16 -11.94 2.72 -9.01
CA ASN A 16 -13.39 2.63 -8.85
C ASN A 16 -13.96 1.34 -9.44
N ARG A 17 -13.09 0.38 -9.80
CA ARG A 17 -13.49 -0.92 -10.34
C ARG A 17 -12.85 -2.04 -9.54
N ALA A 18 -13.60 -3.10 -9.31
CA ALA A 18 -13.07 -4.30 -8.71
C ALA A 18 -12.14 -5.01 -9.70
N LEU A 19 -11.06 -5.60 -9.17
CA LEU A 19 -10.13 -6.39 -9.97
C LEU A 19 -10.49 -7.88 -9.83
N VAL A 20 -10.33 -8.61 -10.92
CA VAL A 20 -10.53 -10.06 -10.91
C VAL A 20 -9.35 -10.71 -10.18
N PRO A 21 -9.60 -11.64 -9.23
CA PRO A 21 -8.50 -12.35 -8.56
C PRO A 21 -7.58 -13.04 -9.58
N GLY A 22 -6.27 -12.88 -9.36
CA GLY A 22 -5.27 -13.41 -10.27
C GLY A 22 -4.93 -12.50 -11.44
N CYS A 23 -5.59 -11.36 -11.55
CA CYS A 23 -5.31 -10.36 -12.59
C CYS A 23 -3.96 -9.70 -12.33
N VAL A 24 -3.14 -9.55 -13.38
CA VAL A 24 -1.89 -8.80 -13.31
C VAL A 24 -2.16 -7.38 -13.78
N VAL A 25 -1.88 -6.40 -12.91
CA VAL A 25 -2.17 -5.00 -13.18
C VAL A 25 -0.89 -4.18 -13.05
N ARG A 26 -0.63 -3.34 -14.04
CA ARG A 26 0.48 -2.39 -13.98
C ARG A 26 0.04 -1.17 -13.17
N VAL A 27 0.81 -0.83 -12.14
CA VAL A 27 0.50 0.28 -11.24
C VAL A 27 1.74 1.13 -11.00
N ARG A 28 1.51 2.36 -10.49
CA ARG A 28 2.57 3.26 -10.04
C ARG A 28 2.37 3.55 -8.56
N PRO A 29 3.40 3.36 -7.71
CA PRO A 29 3.26 3.72 -6.30
C PRO A 29 3.26 5.23 -6.11
N VAL A 30 2.39 5.73 -5.24
CA VAL A 30 2.27 7.17 -4.94
C VAL A 30 2.47 7.46 -3.45
N GLY A 31 2.55 6.44 -2.62
CA GLY A 31 2.78 6.63 -1.20
C GLY A 31 2.80 5.34 -0.41
N VAL A 32 2.99 5.48 0.89
CA VAL A 32 3.03 4.35 1.83
C VAL A 32 2.31 4.75 3.10
N LEU A 33 1.44 3.88 3.58
CA LEU A 33 0.87 3.98 4.92
C LEU A 33 1.69 3.07 5.83
N MET A 34 2.37 3.68 6.81
CA MET A 34 3.15 2.97 7.80
C MET A 34 2.30 2.73 9.03
N MET A 35 2.23 1.48 9.48
CA MET A 35 1.44 1.12 10.64
C MET A 35 2.13 0.05 11.47
N THR A 36 1.70 -0.08 12.71
CA THR A 36 2.13 -1.12 13.63
C THR A 36 0.90 -1.83 14.16
N ASP A 37 0.94 -3.13 14.22
CA ASP A 37 -0.14 -3.92 14.80
C ASP A 37 0.43 -4.91 15.83
N ASP A 38 -0.43 -5.79 16.34
CA ASP A 38 -0.06 -6.78 17.33
C ASP A 38 1.06 -7.73 16.86
N LYS A 39 1.28 -7.83 15.55
CA LYS A 39 2.34 -8.67 14.97
C LYS A 39 3.61 -7.90 14.65
N GLY A 40 3.58 -6.57 14.72
CA GLY A 40 4.73 -5.71 14.46
C GLY A 40 4.48 -4.70 13.37
N GLN A 41 5.54 -4.19 12.80
CA GLN A 41 5.47 -3.15 11.77
C GLN A 41 4.91 -3.69 10.46
N ASP A 42 4.02 -2.94 9.83
CA ASP A 42 3.39 -3.28 8.57
C ASP A 42 3.35 -2.03 7.68
N GLU A 43 3.58 -2.22 6.39
CA GLU A 43 3.59 -1.13 5.42
C GLU A 43 2.62 -1.46 4.29
N LYS A 44 1.75 -0.49 3.96
CA LYS A 44 0.79 -0.62 2.86
C LYS A 44 1.17 0.35 1.76
N VAL A 45 1.65 -0.14 0.62
CA VAL A 45 1.96 0.71 -0.52
C VAL A 45 0.65 1.17 -1.15
N ILE A 46 0.53 2.48 -1.37
CA ILE A 46 -0.62 3.08 -2.07
C ILE A 46 -0.19 3.30 -3.51
N ALA A 47 -0.93 2.73 -4.45
CA ALA A 47 -0.60 2.81 -5.87
C ALA A 47 -1.82 3.19 -6.71
N VAL A 48 -1.55 3.76 -7.87
CA VAL A 48 -2.59 4.10 -8.84
C VAL A 48 -2.36 3.32 -10.13
N PRO A 49 -3.41 3.06 -10.91
CA PRO A 49 -3.25 2.38 -12.20
C PRO A 49 -2.29 3.13 -13.12
N HIS A 50 -1.46 2.38 -13.84
CA HIS A 50 -0.53 2.95 -14.81
C HIS A 50 -1.30 3.60 -15.98
N PRO A 51 -0.75 4.68 -16.61
CA PRO A 51 -1.43 5.34 -17.73
C PRO A 51 -1.77 4.42 -18.91
N ARG A 52 -1.07 3.30 -19.07
CA ARG A 52 -1.41 2.31 -20.07
C ARG A 52 -2.76 1.64 -19.82
N LEU A 53 -3.16 1.53 -18.55
CA LEU A 53 -4.45 0.94 -18.19
C LEU A 53 -5.55 1.98 -18.23
N THR A 54 -5.30 3.16 -17.63
CA THR A 54 -6.22 4.30 -17.66
C THR A 54 -5.43 5.58 -17.43
N ARG A 55 -5.78 6.62 -18.17
CA ARG A 55 -5.14 7.93 -18.00
C ARG A 55 -5.79 8.77 -16.91
N TYR A 56 -6.81 8.24 -16.26
CA TYR A 56 -7.55 8.95 -15.23
C TYR A 56 -6.65 9.43 -14.09
N TYR A 57 -5.63 8.63 -13.73
CA TYR A 57 -4.72 8.92 -12.62
C TYR A 57 -3.35 9.40 -13.08
N GLU A 58 -3.17 9.78 -14.34
CA GLU A 58 -1.84 10.07 -14.89
C GLU A 58 -1.15 11.25 -14.21
N LYS A 59 -1.91 12.21 -13.65
CA LYS A 59 -1.37 13.37 -12.96
C LYS A 59 -1.10 13.14 -11.48
N ILE A 60 -1.47 11.98 -10.97
CA ILE A 60 -1.25 11.62 -9.57
C ILE A 60 0.15 11.05 -9.45
N GLU A 61 1.05 11.76 -8.79
CA GLU A 61 2.43 11.34 -8.55
C GLU A 61 2.72 11.09 -7.07
N HIS A 62 1.94 11.71 -6.20
CA HIS A 62 2.10 11.66 -4.76
C HIS A 62 0.72 11.40 -4.13
N TYR A 63 0.67 10.72 -2.97
CA TYR A 63 -0.62 10.48 -2.33
C TYR A 63 -1.36 11.79 -2.03
N LYS A 64 -0.63 12.90 -1.86
CA LYS A 64 -1.24 14.22 -1.63
C LYS A 64 -2.01 14.75 -2.83
N ASP A 65 -1.75 14.21 -4.01
CA ASP A 65 -2.50 14.57 -5.23
C ASP A 65 -3.85 13.88 -5.30
N LEU A 66 -4.08 12.85 -4.47
CA LEU A 66 -5.38 12.19 -4.37
C LEU A 66 -6.36 13.08 -3.59
N PRO A 67 -7.67 12.91 -3.82
CA PRO A 67 -8.66 13.62 -3.00
C PRO A 67 -8.42 13.36 -1.52
N GLU A 68 -8.42 14.42 -0.72
CA GLU A 68 -8.16 14.33 0.72
C GLU A 68 -9.10 13.33 1.41
N ILE A 69 -10.37 13.36 1.04
CA ILE A 69 -11.36 12.45 1.63
C ILE A 69 -11.04 10.98 1.34
N LEU A 70 -10.45 10.69 0.18
CA LEU A 70 -10.06 9.32 -0.16
C LEU A 70 -8.92 8.85 0.76
N VAL A 71 -7.91 9.68 0.97
CA VAL A 71 -6.79 9.36 1.85
C VAL A 71 -7.29 9.18 3.28
N GLU A 72 -8.18 10.05 3.75
CA GLU A 72 -8.78 9.93 5.08
C GLU A 72 -9.54 8.62 5.25
N ARG A 73 -10.27 8.19 4.23
CA ARG A 73 -10.99 6.92 4.26
C ARG A 73 -10.05 5.72 4.33
N ILE A 74 -8.94 5.79 3.61
CA ILE A 74 -7.92 4.74 3.62
C ILE A 74 -7.33 4.61 5.03
N VAL A 75 -6.92 5.71 5.62
CA VAL A 75 -6.36 5.73 6.97
C VAL A 75 -7.38 5.21 7.99
N HIS A 76 -8.61 5.73 7.92
CA HIS A 76 -9.68 5.31 8.82
C HIS A 76 -9.95 3.81 8.71
N PHE A 77 -9.99 3.27 7.50
CA PHE A 77 -10.21 1.84 7.29
C PHE A 77 -9.14 1.02 8.02
N PHE A 78 -7.87 1.35 7.85
CA PHE A 78 -6.79 0.58 8.47
C PHE A 78 -6.67 0.81 9.98
N GLU A 79 -7.12 1.96 10.50
CA GLU A 79 -7.18 2.17 11.94
C GLU A 79 -8.20 1.24 12.62
N HIS A 80 -9.26 0.87 11.93
CA HIS A 80 -10.43 0.21 12.53
C HIS A 80 -10.72 -1.19 12.01
N TYR A 81 -10.03 -1.67 10.98
CA TYR A 81 -10.42 -2.94 10.36
C TYR A 81 -10.26 -4.17 11.27
N LYS A 82 -9.50 -4.04 12.35
CA LYS A 82 -9.33 -5.11 13.35
C LYS A 82 -10.12 -4.89 14.64
N ASP A 83 -10.96 -3.88 14.71
CA ASP A 83 -11.64 -3.48 15.95
C ASP A 83 -12.49 -4.61 16.54
N LEU A 84 -13.07 -5.45 15.71
CA LEU A 84 -13.95 -6.54 16.16
C LEU A 84 -13.19 -7.82 16.51
N GLU A 85 -11.88 -7.85 16.33
CA GLU A 85 -11.05 -9.02 16.65
C GLU A 85 -10.45 -8.85 18.05
N PRO A 86 -10.77 -9.74 19.01
CA PRO A 86 -10.24 -9.63 20.38
C PRO A 86 -8.71 -9.67 20.42
N GLY A 87 -8.10 -8.77 21.17
CA GLY A 87 -6.65 -8.72 21.35
C GLY A 87 -5.88 -8.14 20.17
N LYS A 88 -6.57 -7.74 19.12
CA LYS A 88 -5.95 -7.12 17.94
C LYS A 88 -6.03 -5.59 18.03
N TRP A 89 -5.00 -4.94 17.54
CA TRP A 89 -4.95 -3.48 17.52
C TRP A 89 -4.09 -3.00 16.36
N VAL A 90 -4.30 -1.74 15.94
CA VAL A 90 -3.53 -1.08 14.88
C VAL A 90 -3.22 0.34 15.31
N LYS A 91 -1.98 0.75 15.08
CA LYS A 91 -1.55 2.14 15.28
C LYS A 91 -0.99 2.66 13.95
N ILE A 92 -1.54 3.78 13.49
CA ILE A 92 -1.04 4.43 12.28
C ILE A 92 0.19 5.26 12.64
N GLU A 93 1.32 4.97 12.00
CA GLU A 93 2.58 5.70 12.23
C GLU A 93 2.69 6.94 11.34
N GLY A 94 2.16 6.88 10.12
CA GLY A 94 2.18 8.02 9.23
C GLY A 94 2.03 7.64 7.76
N LEU A 95 2.01 8.67 6.92
CA LEU A 95 1.97 8.55 5.48
C LEU A 95 3.28 9.08 4.91
N TYR A 96 3.83 8.39 3.93
CA TYR A 96 5.06 8.77 3.26
C TYR A 96 4.85 8.76 1.74
N GLY A 97 5.72 9.49 1.02
CA GLY A 97 5.59 9.68 -0.42
C GLY A 97 6.08 8.51 -1.26
N PRO A 98 6.08 8.68 -2.59
CA PRO A 98 6.46 7.61 -3.52
C PRO A 98 7.92 7.16 -3.38
N GLU A 99 8.83 8.03 -2.94
CA GLU A 99 10.23 7.66 -2.74
C GLU A 99 10.35 6.52 -1.73
N ARG A 100 9.59 6.60 -0.63
CA ARG A 100 9.60 5.55 0.38
C ARG A 100 8.99 4.27 -0.16
N ALA A 101 7.94 4.39 -0.97
CA ALA A 101 7.33 3.24 -1.63
C ALA A 101 8.33 2.52 -2.53
N HIS A 102 9.08 3.27 -3.32
CA HIS A 102 10.11 2.70 -4.19
C HIS A 102 11.22 1.99 -3.39
N GLU A 103 11.65 2.57 -2.27
CA GLU A 103 12.62 1.94 -1.39
C GLU A 103 12.12 0.59 -0.87
N LEU A 104 10.88 0.55 -0.38
CA LEU A 104 10.28 -0.67 0.14
C LEU A 104 10.16 -1.74 -0.93
N ILE A 105 9.75 -1.36 -2.14
CA ILE A 105 9.62 -2.28 -3.26
C ILE A 105 10.99 -2.84 -3.62
N ARG A 106 12.02 -1.99 -3.72
CA ARG A 106 13.38 -2.44 -4.02
C ARG A 106 13.91 -3.40 -2.96
N GLU A 107 13.69 -3.08 -1.69
CA GLU A 107 14.10 -3.96 -0.58
C GLU A 107 13.39 -5.32 -0.66
N SER A 108 12.10 -5.30 -0.96
CA SER A 108 11.30 -6.52 -1.09
C SER A 108 11.77 -7.38 -2.26
N VAL A 109 12.08 -6.76 -3.40
CA VAL A 109 12.61 -7.48 -4.57
C VAL A 109 13.96 -8.11 -4.23
N ALA A 110 14.84 -7.37 -3.55
CA ALA A 110 16.15 -7.88 -3.16
C ALA A 110 16.01 -9.09 -2.24
N ARG A 111 15.11 -9.03 -1.25
CA ARG A 111 14.84 -10.17 -0.34
C ARG A 111 14.24 -11.35 -1.08
N GLY A 112 13.34 -11.10 -2.02
CA GLY A 112 12.70 -12.16 -2.80
C GLY A 112 13.63 -12.87 -3.77
N LYS A 113 14.77 -12.28 -4.12
CA LYS A 113 15.78 -12.88 -5.00
C LYS A 113 16.81 -13.69 -4.24
N GLU A 114 16.88 -13.57 -2.92
CA GLU A 114 17.83 -14.31 -2.14
C GLU A 114 17.41 -15.77 -2.05
N PRO A 115 18.34 -16.72 -2.26
CA PRO A 115 18.04 -18.14 -2.05
C PRO A 115 17.73 -18.33 -0.58
N GLY A 116 16.50 -18.64 -0.32
CA GLY A 116 15.98 -18.73 1.03
C GLY A 116 16.21 -19.99 1.72
#